data_77b8b698efbe19fffe58fe21c9ee5d68
#
_entry.id   77b8b698efbe19fffe58fe21c9ee5d68
#
_cell.length_a   1.000
_cell.length_b   1.000
_cell.length_c   1.000
_cell.angle_alpha   90.00
_cell.angle_beta   90.00
_cell.angle_gamma   90.00
#
_symmetry.space_group_name_H-M   'P 1'
#
loop_
_entity.id
_entity.type
_entity.pdbx_description
1 polymer ?
#
loop_
_entity_poly.entity_id
_entity_poly.type
_entity_poly.pdbx_seq_one_letter_code
_entity_poly.pdbx_strand_id
1 'polypeptide(L)' 'MERNKYNKATRLLKRIDALKGICIIEKIDSFELTFDGGGGCFFCVDKELNSKVQELCKSLKEKLEKEFEEL' A
#
# COMPACT_ATOMS: atom_id res chain seq x y z
N MET A 1 26.34 9.56 1.98
CA MET A 1 25.26 10.07 1.14
C MET A 1 24.61 8.96 0.33
N GLU A 2 25.37 8.20 -0.36
CA GLU A 2 24.82 7.11 -1.17
C GLU A 2 24.08 6.07 -0.36
N ARG A 3 24.54 5.83 0.86
CA ARG A 3 23.88 4.88 1.75
C ARG A 3 22.47 5.33 2.11
N ASN A 4 22.28 6.61 2.41
CA ASN A 4 20.95 7.13 2.73
C ASN A 4 20.02 7.06 1.52
N LYS A 5 20.54 7.39 0.36
CA LYS A 5 19.80 7.31 -0.87
C LYS A 5 19.41 5.87 -1.21
N TYR A 6 20.37 4.96 -1.02
CA TYR A 6 20.12 3.53 -1.24
C TYR A 6 19.04 3.01 -0.28
N ASN A 7 19.12 3.36 1.00
CA ASN A 7 18.14 2.93 1.98
C ASN A 7 16.75 3.46 1.67
N LYS A 8 16.68 4.72 1.23
CA LYS A 8 15.41 5.32 0.85
C LYS A 8 14.82 4.63 -0.37
N ALA A 9 15.65 4.35 -1.37
CA ALA A 9 15.21 3.63 -2.57
C ALA A 9 14.69 2.24 -2.22
N THR A 10 15.38 1.52 -1.35
CA THR A 10 14.97 0.19 -0.93
C THR A 10 13.63 0.22 -0.22
N ARG A 11 13.41 1.20 0.66
CA ARG A 11 12.14 1.35 1.36
C ARG A 11 11.00 1.67 0.39
N LEU A 12 11.25 2.55 -0.55
CA LEU A 12 10.24 2.90 -1.55
C LEU A 12 9.88 1.69 -2.40
N LEU A 13 10.86 0.92 -2.85
CA LEU A 13 10.61 -0.27 -3.64
C LEU A 13 9.78 -1.30 -2.89
N LYS A 14 10.07 -1.51 -1.60
CA LYS A 14 9.28 -2.45 -0.79
C LYS A 14 7.83 -2.00 -0.67
N ARG A 15 7.61 -0.71 -0.47
CA ARG A 15 6.25 -0.17 -0.38
C ARG A 15 5.52 -0.28 -1.71
N ILE A 16 6.21 0.03 -2.80
CA ILE A 16 5.64 -0.06 -4.15
C ILE A 16 5.25 -1.51 -4.45
N ASP A 17 6.13 -2.46 -4.15
CA ASP A 17 5.86 -3.87 -4.40
C ASP A 17 4.65 -4.37 -3.60
N ALA A 18 4.52 -3.94 -2.35
CA ALA A 18 3.37 -4.30 -1.54
C ALA A 18 2.07 -3.75 -2.14
N LEU A 19 2.10 -2.51 -2.63
CA LEU A 19 0.93 -1.90 -3.24
C LEU A 19 0.59 -2.47 -4.61
N LYS A 20 1.60 -2.94 -5.35
CA LYS A 20 1.36 -3.61 -6.62
C LYS A 20 0.44 -4.81 -6.47
N GLY A 21 0.64 -5.59 -5.42
CA GLY A 21 -0.22 -6.74 -5.15
C GLY A 21 -1.68 -6.37 -5.02
N ILE A 22 -1.95 -5.22 -4.42
CA ILE A 22 -3.32 -4.71 -4.27
C ILE A 22 -3.84 -4.15 -5.59
N CYS A 23 -2.99 -3.44 -6.31
CA CYS A 23 -3.40 -2.75 -7.55
C CYS A 23 -3.74 -3.68 -8.70
N ILE A 24 -3.22 -4.90 -8.72
CA ILE A 24 -3.55 -5.88 -9.76
C ILE A 24 -4.89 -6.57 -9.51
N ILE A 25 -5.46 -6.40 -8.32
CA ILE A 25 -6.78 -6.96 -8.00
C ILE A 25 -7.83 -6.04 -8.62
N GLU A 26 -8.70 -6.60 -9.44
CA GLU A 26 -9.74 -5.81 -10.09
C GLU A 26 -10.73 -5.22 -9.09
N LYS A 27 -11.03 -5.99 -8.05
CA LYS A 27 -12.02 -5.59 -7.07
C LYS A 27 -11.69 -6.21 -5.72
N ILE A 28 -11.70 -5.39 -4.70
CA ILE A 28 -11.54 -5.86 -3.33
C ILE A 28 -12.92 -6.21 -2.78
N ASP A 29 -13.15 -7.48 -2.46
CA ASP A 29 -14.39 -7.91 -1.87
C ASP A 29 -14.42 -7.71 -0.36
N SER A 30 -13.28 -7.90 0.29
CA SER A 30 -13.16 -7.70 1.72
C SER A 30 -11.69 -7.48 2.09
N PHE A 31 -11.46 -6.88 3.24
CA PHE A 31 -10.11 -6.79 3.80
C PHE A 31 -10.19 -6.92 5.31
N GLU A 32 -9.05 -7.29 5.88
CA GLU A 32 -8.93 -7.52 7.31
C GLU A 32 -8.02 -6.48 7.92
N LEU A 33 -8.44 -5.91 9.04
CA LEU A 33 -7.64 -4.97 9.81
C LEU A 33 -7.19 -5.64 11.09
N THR A 34 -5.90 -5.51 11.40
CA THR A 34 -5.35 -6.03 12.63
C THR A 34 -4.89 -4.86 13.50
N PHE A 35 -4.92 -5.07 14.81
CA PHE A 35 -4.54 -4.04 15.77
C PHE A 35 -3.32 -4.46 16.56
N ASP A 36 -2.53 -3.50 16.96
CA ASP A 36 -1.48 -3.73 17.95
C ASP A 36 -2.12 -3.96 19.32
N GLY A 37 -1.48 -4.81 20.09
CA GLY A 37 -1.80 -4.92 21.50
C GLY A 37 -2.94 -5.81 21.90
N GLY A 38 -3.32 -6.74 21.10
CA GLY A 38 -4.28 -7.65 21.63
C GLY A 38 -5.14 -8.44 20.71
N GLY A 39 -4.79 -8.43 19.51
CA GLY A 39 -5.34 -9.44 18.66
C GLY A 39 -6.82 -9.31 18.40
N GLY A 40 -7.23 -8.22 17.91
CA GLY A 40 -8.51 -8.13 17.25
C GLY A 40 -8.29 -8.04 15.76
N CYS A 41 -9.21 -8.53 15.00
CA CYS A 41 -9.24 -8.28 13.57
C CYS A 41 -10.67 -7.93 13.16
N PHE A 42 -10.77 -7.02 12.21
CA PHE A 42 -12.04 -6.69 11.59
C PHE A 42 -12.01 -7.10 10.13
N PHE A 43 -13.11 -7.72 9.70
CA PHE A 43 -13.34 -7.89 8.28
C PHE A 43 -14.23 -6.75 7.81
N CYS A 44 -13.78 -6.09 6.77
CA CYS A 44 -14.60 -5.06 6.14
C CYS A 44 -15.16 -5.60 4.83
N VAL A 45 -16.48 -5.61 4.73
CA VAL A 45 -17.18 -6.11 3.54
C VAL A 45 -17.97 -5.00 2.86
N ASP A 46 -17.76 -3.77 3.25
CA ASP A 46 -18.44 -2.63 2.65
C ASP A 46 -17.85 -2.33 1.27
N LYS A 47 -18.67 -2.41 0.25
CA LYS A 47 -18.21 -2.25 -1.13
C LYS A 47 -17.69 -0.85 -1.42
N GLU A 48 -18.33 0.16 -0.88
CA GLU A 48 -17.91 1.53 -1.08
C GLU A 48 -16.53 1.78 -0.46
N LEU A 49 -16.35 1.32 0.77
CA LEU A 49 -15.07 1.46 1.45
C LEU A 49 -13.97 0.68 0.74
N ASN A 50 -14.29 -0.53 0.29
CA ASN A 50 -13.31 -1.35 -0.43
C ASN A 50 -12.86 -0.68 -1.72
N SER A 51 -13.77 -0.06 -2.46
CA SER A 51 -13.43 0.71 -3.66
C SER A 51 -12.52 1.89 -3.34
N LYS A 52 -12.84 2.60 -2.27
CA LYS A 52 -12.03 3.76 -1.85
C LYS A 52 -10.63 3.36 -1.40
N VAL A 53 -10.54 2.25 -0.68
CA VAL A 53 -9.24 1.71 -0.27
C VAL A 53 -8.41 1.37 -1.50
N GLN A 54 -9.02 0.75 -2.49
CA GLN A 54 -8.32 0.38 -3.71
C GLN A 54 -7.84 1.61 -4.48
N GLU A 55 -8.67 2.63 -4.60
CA GLU A 55 -8.27 3.89 -5.22
C GLU A 55 -7.12 4.56 -4.47
N LEU A 56 -7.20 4.56 -3.15
CA LEU A 56 -6.14 5.13 -2.33
C LEU A 56 -4.82 4.40 -2.51
N CYS A 57 -4.86 3.08 -2.60
CA CYS A 57 -3.66 2.28 -2.84
C CYS A 57 -3.03 2.60 -4.19
N LYS A 58 -3.84 2.77 -5.22
CA LYS A 58 -3.34 3.14 -6.54
C LYS A 58 -2.69 4.53 -6.54
N SER A 59 -3.36 5.49 -5.91
CA SER A 59 -2.83 6.84 -5.80
C SER A 59 -1.51 6.88 -5.03
N LEU A 60 -1.45 6.14 -3.93
CA LEU A 60 -0.23 6.06 -3.12
C LEU A 60 0.89 5.40 -3.90
N LYS A 61 0.61 4.34 -4.63
CA LYS A 61 1.60 3.67 -5.44
C LYS A 61 2.20 4.61 -6.47
N GLU A 62 1.37 5.37 -7.17
CA GLU A 62 1.83 6.35 -8.15
C GLU A 62 2.71 7.41 -7.52
N LYS A 63 2.32 7.90 -6.35
CA LYS A 63 3.11 8.88 -5.61
C LYS A 63 4.49 8.32 -5.25
N LEU A 64 4.54 7.10 -4.77
CA LEU A 64 5.80 6.48 -4.37
C LEU A 64 6.69 6.18 -5.58
N GLU A 65 6.12 5.78 -6.69
CA GLU A 65 6.88 5.58 -7.92
C GLU A 65 7.51 6.88 -8.39
N LYS A 66 6.77 7.97 -8.29
CA LYS A 66 7.28 9.29 -8.65
C LYS A 66 8.43 9.71 -7.71
N GLU A 67 8.28 9.49 -6.42
CA GLU A 67 9.34 9.77 -5.47
C GLU A 67 10.60 8.96 -5.78
N PHE A 68 10.42 7.71 -6.15
CA PHE A 68 11.54 6.84 -6.52
C PHE A 68 12.26 7.36 -7.75
N GLU A 69 11.52 7.82 -8.77
CA GLU A 69 12.11 8.37 -9.98
C GLU A 69 12.91 9.64 -9.71
N GLU A 70 12.55 10.40 -8.70
CA GLU A 70 13.22 11.64 -8.33
C GLU A 70 14.49 11.42 -7.51
N LEU A 71 14.77 10.21 -7.12
CA LEU A 71 16.02 9.91 -6.44
C LEU A 71 17.17 9.95 -7.45
#